data_e31b1dbb373f881ab3b10b6b5be4770f
#
_entry.id   e31b1dbb373f881ab3b10b6b5be4770f
#
_cell.length_a   1.000
_cell.length_b   1.000
_cell.length_c   1.000
_cell.angle_alpha   90.00
_cell.angle_beta   90.00
_cell.angle_gamma   90.00
#
_symmetry.space_group_name_H-M   'P 1'
#
loop_
_entity.id
_entity.type
_entity.pdbx_description
1 polymer ?
#
loop_
_entity_poly.entity_id
_entity_poly.type
_entity_poly.pdbx_seq_one_letter_code
_entity_poly.pdbx_strand_id
1 'polypeptide(L)'
;VLVDSPPEPSADTAPAPPNRRAVRAAGLLVALVLLGLVALASIAIGAKELSFEQVWHGLFEDTGTYGDAVVGERISRTLLGLLAGAALGLAGAVLQALTRNPLADPGLLGINAGASAAVVTAITYFGVTSLSGYVWFAFAGAAAVGALVWFLGGSRGATPVRLALAGTAISAALYGYLQAVMIMDDAALSKMRFWTVGSLASATDGTITQVLPFLAVGTVVALLLARPLNAMAMGDDTARALGADLNRTRALSMAAATVLCGAATAACGPIVFVGLMVPHVVRSFTGPDLRWILPYATVLSPVLLLGADVIGRMVARPAELQVGIVTAILGGPVFIFLVRRRRTAQL
;
A
#
# COMPACT_ATOMS: atom_id res chain seq x y z
N VAL A 1 41.69 62.21 -17.50
CA VAL A 1 42.27 60.91 -17.08
C VAL A 1 41.09 59.93 -17.04
N LEU A 2 40.94 59.15 -18.11
CA LEU A 2 39.97 58.05 -18.18
C LEU A 2 40.58 56.90 -17.40
N VAL A 3 39.92 56.49 -16.30
CA VAL A 3 40.28 55.31 -15.52
C VAL A 3 39.66 54.12 -16.25
N ASP A 4 40.52 53.28 -16.88
CA ASP A 4 40.14 51.99 -17.44
C ASP A 4 39.58 51.09 -16.34
N SER A 5 38.31 50.74 -16.43
CA SER A 5 37.70 49.73 -15.56
C SER A 5 38.31 48.35 -15.94
N PRO A 6 38.69 47.53 -14.96
CA PRO A 6 39.17 46.18 -15.21
C PRO A 6 38.07 45.34 -15.90
N PRO A 7 38.42 44.44 -16.84
CA PRO A 7 37.43 43.59 -17.52
C PRO A 7 36.66 42.74 -16.47
N GLU A 8 35.34 42.75 -16.57
CA GLU A 8 34.49 41.88 -15.78
C GLU A 8 34.91 40.41 -15.99
N PRO A 9 35.07 39.63 -14.91
CA PRO A 9 35.37 38.22 -15.04
C PRO A 9 34.25 37.56 -15.85
N SER A 10 34.66 36.89 -16.96
CA SER A 10 33.76 36.09 -17.77
C SER A 10 32.92 35.19 -16.87
N ALA A 11 31.61 35.34 -16.95
CA ALA A 11 30.67 34.49 -16.21
C ALA A 11 30.98 33.04 -16.58
N ASP A 12 31.72 32.38 -15.66
CA ASP A 12 32.00 30.97 -15.72
C ASP A 12 30.68 30.25 -15.90
N THR A 13 30.51 29.54 -17.03
CA THR A 13 29.27 28.84 -17.36
C THR A 13 29.10 27.69 -16.38
N ALA A 14 28.53 27.99 -15.23
CA ALA A 14 28.10 26.95 -14.30
C ALA A 14 27.20 25.96 -15.07
N PRO A 15 27.48 24.66 -14.99
CA PRO A 15 26.70 23.67 -15.73
C PRO A 15 25.23 23.83 -15.37
N ALA A 16 24.39 23.92 -16.39
CA ALA A 16 22.94 24.09 -16.20
C ALA A 16 22.42 23.00 -15.23
N PRO A 17 21.61 23.38 -14.21
CA PRO A 17 21.14 22.42 -13.23
C PRO A 17 20.41 21.29 -13.95
N PRO A 18 20.65 20.02 -13.56
CA PRO A 18 20.10 18.86 -14.25
C PRO A 18 18.57 18.97 -14.31
N ASN A 19 17.99 18.65 -15.46
CA ASN A 19 16.54 18.69 -15.64
C ASN A 19 15.87 17.74 -14.62
N ARG A 20 15.29 18.29 -13.56
CA ARG A 20 14.67 17.54 -12.46
C ARG A 20 13.65 16.51 -12.95
N ARG A 21 13.00 16.76 -14.11
CA ARG A 21 12.05 15.80 -14.69
C ARG A 21 12.79 14.59 -15.27
N ALA A 22 13.89 14.80 -15.97
CA ALA A 22 14.70 13.71 -16.52
C ALA A 22 15.29 12.85 -15.38
N VAL A 23 15.80 13.45 -14.32
CA VAL A 23 16.32 12.71 -13.15
C VAL A 23 15.24 11.87 -12.49
N ARG A 24 14.03 12.42 -12.30
CA ARG A 24 12.90 11.66 -11.73
C ARG A 24 12.44 10.55 -12.66
N ALA A 25 12.40 10.77 -13.98
CA ALA A 25 12.04 9.73 -14.95
C ALA A 25 13.08 8.60 -14.96
N ALA A 26 14.37 8.93 -14.96
CA ALA A 26 15.45 7.94 -14.88
C ALA A 26 15.37 7.12 -13.58
N GLY A 27 15.11 7.79 -12.46
CA GLY A 27 14.91 7.10 -11.17
C GLY A 27 13.69 6.15 -11.18
N LEU A 28 12.60 6.51 -11.88
CA LEU A 28 11.45 5.62 -12.03
C LEU A 28 11.78 4.38 -12.88
N LEU A 29 12.60 4.54 -13.93
CA LEU A 29 13.10 3.40 -14.70
C LEU A 29 13.96 2.47 -13.84
N VAL A 30 14.83 3.02 -13.00
CA VAL A 30 15.62 2.21 -12.03
C VAL A 30 14.70 1.48 -11.07
N ALA A 31 13.65 2.14 -10.56
CA ALA A 31 12.67 1.51 -9.68
C ALA A 31 11.90 0.37 -10.38
N LEU A 32 11.56 0.53 -11.67
CA LEU A 32 10.93 -0.53 -12.48
C LEU A 32 11.87 -1.72 -12.69
N VAL A 33 13.15 -1.47 -12.98
CA VAL A 33 14.16 -2.55 -13.08
C VAL A 33 14.27 -3.29 -11.75
N LEU A 34 14.35 -2.56 -10.63
CA LEU A 34 14.38 -3.16 -9.29
C LEU A 34 13.14 -3.98 -9.02
N LEU A 35 11.95 -3.51 -9.40
CA LEU A 35 10.71 -4.27 -9.28
C LEU A 35 10.78 -5.58 -10.07
N GLY A 36 11.26 -5.54 -11.31
CA GLY A 36 11.47 -6.74 -12.14
C GLY A 36 12.41 -7.75 -11.48
N LEU A 37 13.53 -7.26 -10.95
CA LEU A 37 14.50 -8.12 -10.24
C LEU A 37 13.90 -8.76 -8.99
N VAL A 38 13.15 -8.01 -8.19
CA VAL A 38 12.49 -8.53 -6.98
C VAL A 38 11.35 -9.49 -7.33
N ALA A 39 10.60 -9.24 -8.40
CA ALA A 39 9.58 -10.16 -8.90
C ALA A 39 10.19 -11.49 -9.37
N LEU A 40 11.30 -11.44 -10.12
CA LEU A 40 12.05 -12.63 -10.50
C LEU A 40 12.61 -13.38 -9.27
N ALA A 41 13.17 -12.66 -8.30
CA ALA A 41 13.62 -13.24 -7.05
C ALA A 41 12.46 -13.90 -6.28
N SER A 42 11.27 -13.29 -6.29
CA SER A 42 10.07 -13.84 -5.65
C SER A 42 9.63 -15.17 -6.26
N ILE A 43 9.82 -15.37 -7.56
CA ILE A 43 9.52 -16.63 -8.25
C ILE A 43 10.65 -17.65 -8.01
N ALA A 44 11.91 -17.22 -8.09
CA ALA A 44 13.05 -18.11 -7.98
C ALA A 44 13.29 -18.60 -6.55
N ILE A 45 13.14 -17.71 -5.55
CA ILE A 45 13.50 -17.95 -4.14
C ILE A 45 12.25 -18.24 -3.32
N GLY A 46 12.25 -19.36 -2.57
CA GLY A 46 11.15 -19.75 -1.68
C GLY A 46 11.62 -20.59 -0.50
N ALA A 47 10.68 -21.03 0.34
CA ALA A 47 10.97 -21.94 1.45
C ALA A 47 11.53 -23.28 0.93
N LYS A 48 11.00 -23.79 -0.19
CA LYS A 48 11.55 -24.93 -0.91
C LYS A 48 12.59 -24.44 -1.93
N GLU A 49 13.75 -25.10 -1.91
CA GLU A 49 14.80 -24.85 -2.91
C GLU A 49 14.44 -25.57 -4.22
N LEU A 50 14.47 -24.82 -5.31
CA LEU A 50 14.33 -25.32 -6.67
C LEU A 50 15.64 -25.05 -7.41
N SER A 51 16.05 -25.96 -8.30
CA SER A 51 17.15 -25.73 -9.22
C SER A 51 16.76 -24.67 -10.26
N PHE A 52 17.75 -24.01 -10.86
CA PHE A 52 17.49 -23.05 -11.95
C PHE A 52 16.70 -23.71 -13.10
N GLU A 53 17.02 -24.94 -13.44
CA GLU A 53 16.34 -25.73 -14.45
C GLU A 53 14.86 -25.94 -14.13
N GLN A 54 14.52 -26.30 -12.87
CA GLN A 54 13.12 -26.46 -12.43
C GLN A 54 12.35 -25.13 -12.49
N VAL A 55 12.98 -24.01 -12.14
CA VAL A 55 12.36 -22.70 -12.26
C VAL A 55 12.14 -22.33 -13.73
N TRP A 56 13.13 -22.64 -14.60
CA TRP A 56 13.02 -22.38 -16.03
C TRP A 56 11.91 -23.20 -16.69
N HIS A 57 11.86 -24.53 -16.42
CA HIS A 57 10.79 -25.39 -16.94
C HIS A 57 9.42 -24.94 -16.44
N GLY A 58 9.25 -24.66 -15.15
CA GLY A 58 7.98 -24.19 -14.60
C GLY A 58 7.51 -22.82 -15.12
N LEU A 59 8.42 -22.00 -15.69
CA LEU A 59 8.07 -20.74 -16.33
C LEU A 59 7.66 -20.88 -17.80
N PHE A 60 8.24 -21.84 -18.53
CA PHE A 60 8.16 -21.88 -20.00
C PHE A 60 7.64 -23.18 -20.60
N GLU A 61 7.65 -24.30 -19.88
CA GLU A 61 7.44 -25.63 -20.48
C GLU A 61 6.30 -26.45 -19.88
N ASP A 62 5.73 -26.10 -18.74
CA ASP A 62 4.64 -26.81 -18.03
C ASP A 62 4.65 -28.35 -18.27
N THR A 63 5.63 -29.03 -17.68
CA THR A 63 5.84 -30.48 -17.84
C THR A 63 5.01 -31.31 -16.87
N GLY A 64 4.18 -30.66 -16.03
CA GLY A 64 3.33 -31.30 -15.03
C GLY A 64 4.12 -31.84 -13.82
N THR A 65 5.35 -31.38 -13.62
CA THR A 65 6.18 -31.82 -12.50
C THR A 65 5.79 -31.08 -11.20
N TYR A 66 6.23 -31.63 -10.07
CA TYR A 66 6.07 -30.95 -8.78
C TYR A 66 6.74 -29.55 -8.77
N GLY A 67 7.85 -29.38 -9.48
CA GLY A 67 8.54 -28.11 -9.65
C GLY A 67 7.65 -27.05 -10.31
N ASP A 68 6.93 -27.44 -11.36
CA ASP A 68 6.03 -26.55 -12.10
C ASP A 68 4.86 -26.08 -11.24
N ALA A 69 4.28 -26.98 -10.43
CA ALA A 69 3.22 -26.61 -9.48
C ALA A 69 3.72 -25.58 -8.46
N VAL A 70 4.94 -25.74 -7.91
CA VAL A 70 5.53 -24.79 -6.97
C VAL A 70 5.81 -23.44 -7.66
N VAL A 71 6.28 -23.42 -8.90
CA VAL A 71 6.50 -22.19 -9.67
C VAL A 71 5.18 -21.50 -9.96
N GLY A 72 4.13 -22.23 -10.33
CA GLY A 72 2.79 -21.69 -10.54
C GLY A 72 2.24 -20.98 -9.30
N GLU A 73 2.36 -21.60 -8.11
CA GLU A 73 1.96 -20.95 -6.84
C GLU A 73 2.78 -19.68 -6.58
N ARG A 74 4.09 -19.68 -6.88
CA ARG A 74 4.93 -18.49 -6.72
C ARG A 74 4.59 -17.37 -7.70
N ILE A 75 4.16 -17.71 -8.92
CA ILE A 75 3.69 -16.71 -9.90
C ILE A 75 2.42 -16.02 -9.37
N SER A 76 1.40 -16.78 -8.96
CA SER A 76 0.16 -16.22 -8.39
C SER A 76 0.46 -15.38 -7.14
N ARG A 77 1.35 -15.85 -6.26
CA ARG A 77 1.81 -15.11 -5.08
C ARG A 77 2.53 -13.80 -5.44
N THR A 78 3.42 -13.84 -6.43
CA THR A 78 4.13 -12.65 -6.93
C THR A 78 3.15 -11.66 -7.54
N LEU A 79 2.21 -12.13 -8.35
CA LEU A 79 1.18 -11.28 -8.96
C LEU A 79 0.30 -10.61 -7.90
N LEU A 80 -0.14 -11.35 -6.87
CA LEU A 80 -0.86 -10.78 -5.75
C LEU A 80 -0.02 -9.73 -5.01
N GLY A 81 1.28 -9.98 -4.79
CA GLY A 81 2.20 -9.04 -4.16
C GLY A 81 2.41 -7.75 -4.96
N LEU A 82 2.47 -7.85 -6.29
CA LEU A 82 2.52 -6.70 -7.19
C LEU A 82 1.25 -5.84 -7.06
N LEU A 83 0.09 -6.47 -7.15
CA LEU A 83 -1.21 -5.80 -7.09
C LEU A 83 -1.49 -5.20 -5.72
N ALA A 84 -1.35 -5.98 -4.64
CA ALA A 84 -1.60 -5.52 -3.28
C ALA A 84 -0.59 -4.45 -2.84
N GLY A 85 0.69 -4.62 -3.18
CA GLY A 85 1.71 -3.61 -2.90
C GLY A 85 1.40 -2.27 -3.56
N ALA A 86 1.10 -2.28 -4.86
CA ALA A 86 0.73 -1.07 -5.60
C ALA A 86 -0.52 -0.40 -4.99
N ALA A 87 -1.54 -1.19 -4.67
CA ALA A 87 -2.78 -0.70 -4.07
C ALA A 87 -2.55 -0.04 -2.71
N LEU A 88 -1.80 -0.71 -1.82
CA LEU A 88 -1.49 -0.18 -0.48
C LEU A 88 -0.64 1.10 -0.58
N GLY A 89 0.33 1.13 -1.48
CA GLY A 89 1.16 2.32 -1.72
C GLY A 89 0.36 3.51 -2.23
N LEU A 90 -0.52 3.29 -3.20
CA LEU A 90 -1.41 4.32 -3.73
C LEU A 90 -2.41 4.80 -2.68
N ALA A 91 -3.07 3.88 -1.96
CA ALA A 91 -4.00 4.22 -0.89
C ALA A 91 -3.33 5.09 0.18
N GLY A 92 -2.12 4.70 0.61
CA GLY A 92 -1.32 5.48 1.55
C GLY A 92 -0.95 6.87 1.03
N ALA A 93 -0.47 6.98 -0.21
CA ALA A 93 -0.11 8.25 -0.82
C ALA A 93 -1.30 9.22 -0.94
N VAL A 94 -2.47 8.71 -1.36
CA VAL A 94 -3.72 9.47 -1.45
C VAL A 94 -4.16 9.96 -0.07
N LEU A 95 -4.13 9.09 0.95
CA LEU A 95 -4.53 9.46 2.31
C LEU A 95 -3.58 10.46 2.97
N GLN A 96 -2.26 10.30 2.76
CA GLN A 96 -1.28 11.28 3.24
C GLN A 96 -1.49 12.64 2.61
N ALA A 97 -1.86 12.69 1.33
CA ALA A 97 -2.18 13.95 0.64
C ALA A 97 -3.50 14.53 1.13
N LEU A 98 -4.55 13.71 1.22
CA LEU A 98 -5.88 14.11 1.69
C LEU A 98 -5.85 14.69 3.10
N THR A 99 -5.14 14.02 4.01
CA THR A 99 -5.05 14.41 5.41
C THR A 99 -3.96 15.46 5.67
N ARG A 100 -3.16 15.79 4.66
CA ARG A 100 -1.95 16.63 4.81
C ARG A 100 -1.03 16.13 5.94
N ASN A 101 -1.08 14.84 6.19
CA ASN A 101 -0.30 14.17 7.23
C ASN A 101 0.50 13.03 6.60
N PRO A 102 1.83 13.12 6.55
CA PRO A 102 2.67 12.06 5.98
C PRO A 102 2.73 10.78 6.80
N LEU A 103 2.12 10.78 7.99
CA LEU A 103 1.98 9.61 8.86
C LEU A 103 0.58 8.98 8.75
N ALA A 104 -0.26 9.43 7.82
CA ALA A 104 -1.55 8.80 7.59
C ALA A 104 -1.38 7.43 6.92
N ASP A 105 -2.10 6.45 7.43
CA ASP A 105 -2.15 5.08 6.93
C ASP A 105 -3.61 4.66 6.70
N PRO A 106 -3.91 3.90 5.64
CA PRO A 106 -5.27 3.40 5.39
C PRO A 106 -5.87 2.61 6.56
N GLY A 107 -5.03 1.90 7.32
CA GLY A 107 -5.45 1.17 8.51
C GLY A 107 -6.03 2.06 9.61
N LEU A 108 -5.56 3.32 9.72
CA LEU A 108 -6.09 4.29 10.68
C LEU A 108 -7.55 4.69 10.42
N LEU A 109 -8.05 4.48 9.20
CA LEU A 109 -9.46 4.70 8.86
C LEU A 109 -10.37 3.53 9.22
N GLY A 110 -9.87 2.51 9.90
CA GLY A 110 -10.65 1.36 10.33
C GLY A 110 -10.98 0.36 9.22
N ILE A 111 -10.46 0.55 8.00
CA ILE A 111 -10.71 -0.32 6.84
C ILE A 111 -10.33 -1.76 7.15
N ASN A 112 -9.14 -1.97 7.73
CA ASN A 112 -8.66 -3.30 8.13
C ASN A 112 -9.51 -3.92 9.23
N ALA A 113 -9.93 -3.13 10.23
CA ALA A 113 -10.80 -3.60 11.31
C ALA A 113 -12.18 -4.01 10.79
N GLY A 114 -12.74 -3.23 9.84
CA GLY A 114 -13.99 -3.54 9.16
C GLY A 114 -13.92 -4.84 8.37
N ALA A 115 -12.85 -5.03 7.59
CA ALA A 115 -12.62 -6.26 6.86
C ALA A 115 -12.52 -7.46 7.82
N SER A 116 -11.71 -7.34 8.89
CA SER A 116 -11.51 -8.41 9.87
C SER A 116 -12.80 -8.79 10.60
N ALA A 117 -13.58 -7.79 11.03
CA ALA A 117 -14.86 -8.02 11.70
C ALA A 117 -15.87 -8.73 10.77
N ALA A 118 -15.93 -8.32 9.50
CA ALA A 118 -16.80 -8.95 8.52
C ALA A 118 -16.39 -10.40 8.21
N VAL A 119 -15.09 -10.67 8.12
CA VAL A 119 -14.58 -12.03 7.87
C VAL A 119 -14.86 -12.94 9.06
N VAL A 120 -14.60 -12.50 10.31
CA VAL A 120 -14.91 -13.32 11.48
C VAL A 120 -16.41 -13.60 11.59
N THR A 121 -17.25 -12.60 11.30
CA THR A 121 -18.70 -12.76 11.23
C THR A 121 -19.11 -13.79 10.18
N ALA A 122 -18.49 -13.74 8.97
CA ALA A 122 -18.76 -14.70 7.91
C ALA A 122 -18.39 -16.13 8.31
N ILE A 123 -17.28 -16.33 8.99
CA ILE A 123 -16.83 -17.64 9.47
C ILE A 123 -17.79 -18.18 10.52
N THR A 124 -18.07 -17.40 11.57
CA THR A 124 -18.81 -17.86 12.74
C THR A 124 -20.30 -18.01 12.49
N TYR A 125 -20.94 -17.03 11.85
CA TYR A 125 -22.40 -17.01 11.73
C TYR A 125 -22.93 -17.48 10.39
N PHE A 126 -22.15 -17.39 9.31
CA PHE A 126 -22.55 -17.81 7.98
C PHE A 126 -21.85 -19.09 7.50
N GLY A 127 -20.91 -19.65 8.30
CA GLY A 127 -20.23 -20.90 7.99
C GLY A 127 -19.34 -20.81 6.74
N VAL A 128 -18.90 -19.61 6.33
CA VAL A 128 -18.03 -19.43 5.17
C VAL A 128 -16.67 -20.04 5.49
N THR A 129 -16.26 -21.02 4.69
CA THR A 129 -15.00 -21.76 4.91
C THR A 129 -13.96 -21.50 3.83
N SER A 130 -14.38 -21.05 2.64
CA SER A 130 -13.50 -20.82 1.51
C SER A 130 -12.88 -19.42 1.55
N LEU A 131 -11.62 -19.32 1.15
CA LEU A 131 -10.91 -18.05 1.07
C LEU A 131 -11.59 -17.09 0.08
N SER A 132 -12.03 -17.59 -1.07
CA SER A 132 -12.78 -16.82 -2.08
C SER A 132 -14.11 -16.27 -1.55
N GLY A 133 -14.73 -16.95 -0.58
CA GLY A 133 -15.92 -16.44 0.11
C GLY A 133 -15.60 -15.26 1.05
N TYR A 134 -14.46 -15.28 1.73
CA TYR A 134 -14.05 -14.19 2.64
C TYR A 134 -13.84 -12.86 1.95
N VAL A 135 -13.36 -12.89 0.69
CA VAL A 135 -13.03 -11.68 -0.08
C VAL A 135 -14.20 -10.71 -0.12
N TRP A 136 -15.41 -11.20 -0.39
CA TRP A 136 -16.60 -10.36 -0.48
C TRP A 136 -17.01 -9.78 0.86
N PHE A 137 -16.95 -10.57 1.94
CA PHE A 137 -17.23 -10.09 3.28
C PHE A 137 -16.18 -9.06 3.73
N ALA A 138 -14.90 -9.35 3.52
CA ALA A 138 -13.82 -8.42 3.84
C ALA A 138 -13.98 -7.10 3.11
N PHE A 139 -14.29 -7.15 1.81
CA PHE A 139 -14.50 -5.97 0.99
C PHE A 139 -15.73 -5.17 1.44
N ALA A 140 -16.85 -5.85 1.71
CA ALA A 140 -18.06 -5.20 2.22
C ALA A 140 -17.82 -4.54 3.59
N GLY A 141 -17.12 -5.22 4.51
CA GLY A 141 -16.77 -4.69 5.82
C GLY A 141 -15.83 -3.49 5.73
N ALA A 142 -14.82 -3.56 4.85
CA ALA A 142 -13.92 -2.44 4.56
C ALA A 142 -14.68 -1.22 4.02
N ALA A 143 -15.57 -1.44 3.04
CA ALA A 143 -16.38 -0.40 2.43
C ALA A 143 -17.38 0.22 3.43
N ALA A 144 -18.05 -0.60 4.23
CA ALA A 144 -19.01 -0.15 5.24
C ALA A 144 -18.31 0.74 6.29
N VAL A 145 -17.16 0.32 6.80
CA VAL A 145 -16.39 1.11 7.77
C VAL A 145 -15.81 2.38 7.15
N GLY A 146 -15.27 2.30 5.93
CA GLY A 146 -14.81 3.48 5.20
C GLY A 146 -15.92 4.51 4.99
N ALA A 147 -17.13 4.07 4.62
CA ALA A 147 -18.32 4.90 4.49
C ALA A 147 -18.75 5.48 5.84
N LEU A 148 -18.76 4.68 6.91
CA LEU A 148 -19.11 5.11 8.27
C LEU A 148 -18.15 6.18 8.79
N VAL A 149 -16.85 5.98 8.62
CA VAL A 149 -15.81 6.97 8.99
C VAL A 149 -15.98 8.26 8.20
N TRP A 150 -16.27 8.16 6.90
CA TRP A 150 -16.58 9.32 6.08
C TRP A 150 -17.83 10.07 6.57
N PHE A 151 -18.91 9.34 6.87
CA PHE A 151 -20.14 9.93 7.35
C PHE A 151 -19.98 10.64 8.70
N LEU A 152 -19.28 10.01 9.65
CA LEU A 152 -19.07 10.56 11.00
C LEU A 152 -18.02 11.68 11.04
N GLY A 153 -16.94 11.51 10.30
CA GLY A 153 -15.79 12.42 10.34
C GLY A 153 -15.73 13.45 9.22
N GLY A 154 -16.45 13.21 8.11
CA GLY A 154 -16.21 13.91 6.85
C GLY A 154 -17.38 14.71 6.26
N SER A 155 -18.62 14.38 6.58
CA SER A 155 -19.80 14.89 5.84
C SER A 155 -20.10 16.37 6.03
N ARG A 156 -19.63 17.01 7.11
CA ARG A 156 -19.88 18.43 7.45
C ARG A 156 -18.61 19.25 7.63
N GLY A 157 -17.64 19.08 6.72
CA GLY A 157 -16.32 19.75 6.83
C GLY A 157 -15.28 18.80 7.42
N ALA A 158 -14.89 17.82 6.60
CA ALA A 158 -13.88 16.82 6.96
C ALA A 158 -12.57 17.47 7.39
N THR A 159 -12.24 17.36 8.66
CA THR A 159 -10.89 17.63 9.12
C THR A 159 -10.13 16.31 9.26
N PRO A 160 -8.83 16.30 8.92
CA PRO A 160 -8.00 15.10 9.06
C PRO A 160 -8.07 14.46 10.46
N VAL A 161 -8.16 15.29 11.49
CA VAL A 161 -8.25 14.85 12.90
C VAL A 161 -9.55 14.11 13.17
N ARG A 162 -10.69 14.61 12.68
CA ARG A 162 -12.00 13.94 12.88
C ARG A 162 -12.05 12.59 12.18
N LEU A 163 -11.50 12.48 10.97
CA LEU A 163 -11.42 11.21 10.25
C LEU A 163 -10.56 10.19 11.02
N ALA A 164 -9.40 10.62 11.52
CA ALA A 164 -8.51 9.76 12.30
C ALA A 164 -9.17 9.30 13.62
N LEU A 165 -9.80 10.22 14.36
CA LEU A 165 -10.49 9.88 15.61
C LEU A 165 -11.67 8.93 15.39
N ALA A 166 -12.51 9.17 14.38
CA ALA A 166 -13.60 8.28 14.02
C ALA A 166 -13.10 6.89 13.64
N GLY A 167 -12.07 6.82 12.79
CA GLY A 167 -11.45 5.57 12.35
C GLY A 167 -10.86 4.79 13.53
N THR A 168 -10.13 5.46 14.42
CA THR A 168 -9.54 4.82 15.61
C THR A 168 -10.61 4.29 16.57
N ALA A 169 -11.66 5.07 16.85
CA ALA A 169 -12.74 4.65 17.74
C ALA A 169 -13.50 3.44 17.18
N ILE A 170 -13.84 3.47 15.89
CA ILE A 170 -14.49 2.34 15.21
C ILE A 170 -13.58 1.11 15.20
N SER A 171 -12.27 1.29 14.90
CA SER A 171 -11.30 0.20 14.93
C SER A 171 -11.22 -0.46 16.30
N ALA A 172 -11.17 0.33 17.37
CA ALA A 172 -11.13 -0.21 18.75
C ALA A 172 -12.36 -1.06 19.06
N ALA A 173 -13.56 -0.58 18.70
CA ALA A 173 -14.81 -1.32 18.90
C ALA A 173 -14.83 -2.63 18.07
N LEU A 174 -14.42 -2.58 16.79
CA LEU A 174 -14.41 -3.75 15.92
C LEU A 174 -13.34 -4.77 16.30
N TYR A 175 -12.17 -4.34 16.77
CA TYR A 175 -11.17 -5.27 17.30
C TYR A 175 -11.63 -5.90 18.62
N GLY A 176 -12.35 -5.15 19.49
CA GLY A 176 -13.00 -5.72 20.66
C GLY A 176 -14.02 -6.81 20.30
N TYR A 177 -14.87 -6.55 19.29
CA TYR A 177 -15.79 -7.53 18.73
C TYR A 177 -15.07 -8.75 18.17
N LEU A 178 -14.06 -8.54 17.34
CA LEU A 178 -13.23 -9.60 16.75
C LEU A 178 -12.66 -10.53 17.83
N GLN A 179 -12.06 -9.95 18.87
CA GLN A 179 -11.48 -10.72 19.98
C GLN A 179 -12.54 -11.49 20.76
N ALA A 180 -13.70 -10.89 21.02
CA ALA A 180 -14.80 -11.57 21.70
C ALA A 180 -15.27 -12.80 20.91
N VAL A 181 -15.47 -12.68 19.60
CA VAL A 181 -15.88 -13.80 18.74
C VAL A 181 -14.80 -14.89 18.71
N MET A 182 -13.52 -14.51 18.57
CA MET A 182 -12.40 -15.47 18.53
C MET A 182 -12.23 -16.26 19.84
N ILE A 183 -12.62 -15.68 21.00
CA ILE A 183 -12.59 -16.39 22.28
C ILE A 183 -13.76 -17.38 22.40
N MET A 184 -14.87 -17.09 21.74
CA MET A 184 -16.09 -17.91 21.83
C MET A 184 -16.15 -19.02 20.76
N ASP A 185 -15.34 -18.93 19.70
CA ASP A 185 -15.37 -19.84 18.54
C ASP A 185 -13.94 -20.25 18.15
N ASP A 186 -13.55 -21.48 18.51
CA ASP A 186 -12.23 -22.06 18.23
C ASP A 186 -11.96 -22.19 16.71
N ALA A 187 -13.00 -22.41 15.90
CA ALA A 187 -12.86 -22.50 14.46
C ALA A 187 -12.55 -21.13 13.87
N ALA A 188 -13.22 -20.07 14.35
CA ALA A 188 -12.92 -18.70 14.01
C ALA A 188 -11.49 -18.32 14.45
N LEU A 189 -11.11 -18.65 15.69
CA LEU A 189 -9.75 -18.41 16.20
C LEU A 189 -8.68 -19.05 15.30
N SER A 190 -8.85 -20.32 14.94
CA SER A 190 -7.90 -21.07 14.13
C SER A 190 -7.69 -20.48 12.73
N LYS A 191 -8.76 -19.97 12.11
CA LYS A 191 -8.70 -19.34 10.77
C LYS A 191 -8.20 -17.89 10.84
N MET A 192 -8.72 -17.12 11.77
CA MET A 192 -8.44 -15.69 11.86
C MET A 192 -7.00 -15.38 12.31
N ARG A 193 -6.38 -16.22 13.16
CA ARG A 193 -5.00 -15.99 13.62
C ARG A 193 -3.98 -15.86 12.49
N PHE A 194 -4.17 -16.58 11.39
CA PHE A 194 -3.31 -16.49 10.22
C PHE A 194 -3.74 -15.37 9.28
N TRP A 195 -5.05 -15.17 9.12
CA TRP A 195 -5.59 -14.16 8.23
C TRP A 195 -5.28 -12.73 8.74
N THR A 196 -5.41 -12.48 10.03
CA THR A 196 -5.18 -11.16 10.66
C THR A 196 -3.73 -10.68 10.59
N VAL A 197 -2.79 -11.57 10.32
CA VAL A 197 -1.36 -11.21 10.17
C VAL A 197 -1.04 -10.69 8.77
N GLY A 198 -1.82 -11.08 7.77
CA GLY A 198 -1.59 -10.75 6.36
C GLY A 198 -0.53 -11.62 5.70
N SER A 199 -0.92 -12.29 4.60
CA SER A 199 -0.08 -13.25 3.88
C SER A 199 -0.33 -13.21 2.38
N LEU A 200 0.72 -13.36 1.58
CA LEU A 200 0.62 -13.57 0.15
C LEU A 200 0.48 -15.06 -0.23
N ALA A 201 0.66 -15.98 0.72
CA ALA A 201 0.54 -17.43 0.49
C ALA A 201 -0.90 -17.86 0.19
N SER A 202 -1.89 -17.00 0.43
CA SER A 202 -3.30 -17.21 0.09
C SER A 202 -3.64 -16.91 -1.37
N ALA A 203 -2.65 -16.55 -2.17
CA ALA A 203 -2.85 -16.20 -3.57
C ALA A 203 -3.40 -17.38 -4.37
N THR A 204 -4.60 -17.21 -4.93
CA THR A 204 -5.18 -18.09 -5.93
C THR A 204 -5.64 -17.24 -7.11
N ASP A 205 -5.67 -17.82 -8.31
CA ASP A 205 -6.15 -17.12 -9.51
C ASP A 205 -7.58 -16.64 -9.33
N GLY A 206 -8.43 -17.40 -8.63
CA GLY A 206 -9.79 -17.00 -8.30
C GLY A 206 -9.85 -15.75 -7.41
N THR A 207 -8.96 -15.63 -6.41
CA THR A 207 -8.88 -14.45 -5.55
C THR A 207 -8.39 -13.23 -6.32
N ILE A 208 -7.35 -13.41 -7.15
CA ILE A 208 -6.77 -12.33 -7.96
C ILE A 208 -7.82 -11.78 -8.94
N THR A 209 -8.52 -12.64 -9.67
CA THR A 209 -9.55 -12.23 -10.64
C THR A 209 -10.72 -11.50 -9.98
N GLN A 210 -11.09 -11.87 -8.75
CA GLN A 210 -12.15 -11.19 -7.99
C GLN A 210 -11.78 -9.77 -7.58
N VAL A 211 -10.53 -9.53 -7.14
CA VAL A 211 -10.10 -8.21 -6.65
C VAL A 211 -9.57 -7.29 -7.74
N LEU A 212 -9.13 -7.84 -8.87
CA LEU A 212 -8.52 -7.09 -9.98
C LEU A 212 -9.35 -5.91 -10.50
N PRO A 213 -10.67 -6.02 -10.74
CA PRO A 213 -11.48 -4.89 -11.20
C PRO A 213 -11.47 -3.71 -10.21
N PHE A 214 -11.57 -4.01 -8.92
CA PHE A 214 -11.55 -2.99 -7.86
C PHE A 214 -10.18 -2.31 -7.77
N LEU A 215 -9.10 -3.09 -7.85
CA LEU A 215 -7.74 -2.57 -7.86
C LEU A 215 -7.48 -1.69 -9.09
N ALA A 216 -7.96 -2.09 -10.27
CA ALA A 216 -7.84 -1.32 -11.50
C ALA A 216 -8.59 0.03 -11.39
N VAL A 217 -9.86 -0.01 -11.00
CA VAL A 217 -10.68 1.21 -10.84
C VAL A 217 -10.07 2.12 -9.76
N GLY A 218 -9.71 1.58 -8.60
CA GLY A 218 -9.09 2.35 -7.52
C GLY A 218 -7.78 3.00 -7.95
N THR A 219 -6.94 2.29 -8.71
CA THR A 219 -5.68 2.81 -9.25
C THR A 219 -5.91 3.95 -10.22
N VAL A 220 -6.83 3.80 -11.18
CA VAL A 220 -7.16 4.86 -12.12
C VAL A 220 -7.66 6.11 -11.39
N VAL A 221 -8.60 5.95 -10.46
CA VAL A 221 -9.13 7.07 -9.67
C VAL A 221 -8.02 7.73 -8.85
N ALA A 222 -7.16 6.97 -8.18
CA ALA A 222 -6.03 7.50 -7.41
C ALA A 222 -5.07 8.33 -8.27
N LEU A 223 -4.71 7.85 -9.47
CA LEU A 223 -3.83 8.56 -10.39
C LEU A 223 -4.46 9.85 -10.92
N LEU A 224 -5.75 9.85 -11.21
CA LEU A 224 -6.49 11.05 -11.65
C LEU A 224 -6.57 12.12 -10.55
N LEU A 225 -6.51 11.72 -9.27
CA LEU A 225 -6.53 12.62 -8.12
C LEU A 225 -5.21 13.37 -7.89
N ALA A 226 -4.13 13.07 -8.61
CA ALA A 226 -2.84 13.72 -8.43
C ALA A 226 -2.91 15.25 -8.53
N ARG A 227 -3.62 15.79 -9.53
CA ARG A 227 -3.74 17.25 -9.73
C ARG A 227 -4.61 17.93 -8.68
N PRO A 228 -5.87 17.49 -8.41
CA PRO A 228 -6.70 18.13 -7.40
C PRO A 228 -6.11 18.03 -5.98
N LEU A 229 -5.44 16.92 -5.63
CA LEU A 229 -4.75 16.78 -4.35
C LEU A 229 -3.52 17.69 -4.24
N ASN A 230 -2.77 17.92 -5.32
CA ASN A 230 -1.70 18.93 -5.34
C ASN A 230 -2.25 20.33 -5.13
N ALA A 231 -3.38 20.68 -5.73
CA ALA A 231 -4.05 21.96 -5.51
C ALA A 231 -4.47 22.11 -4.04
N MET A 232 -5.06 21.06 -3.44
CA MET A 232 -5.45 21.05 -2.03
C MET A 232 -4.25 21.22 -1.08
N ALA A 233 -3.06 20.77 -1.46
CA ALA A 233 -1.85 20.94 -0.66
C ALA A 233 -1.45 22.41 -0.48
N MET A 234 -1.87 23.32 -1.38
CA MET A 234 -1.64 24.77 -1.30
C MET A 234 -2.64 25.53 -0.41
N GLY A 235 -3.59 24.83 0.17
CA GLY A 235 -4.68 25.40 0.98
C GLY A 235 -6.03 25.34 0.28
N ASP A 236 -7.10 25.26 1.07
CA ASP A 236 -8.46 25.07 0.55
C ASP A 236 -8.95 26.24 -0.30
N ASP A 237 -8.61 27.50 0.09
CA ASP A 237 -9.03 28.68 -0.64
C ASP A 237 -8.28 28.80 -1.98
N THR A 238 -6.98 28.54 -1.98
CA THR A 238 -6.19 28.49 -3.21
C THR A 238 -6.69 27.38 -4.15
N ALA A 239 -7.02 26.23 -3.62
CA ALA A 239 -7.54 25.11 -4.41
C ALA A 239 -8.89 25.46 -5.06
N ARG A 240 -9.79 26.14 -4.32
CA ARG A 240 -11.07 26.66 -4.89
C ARG A 240 -10.82 27.69 -5.99
N ALA A 241 -9.90 28.63 -5.76
CA ALA A 241 -9.54 29.64 -6.77
C ALA A 241 -8.99 29.01 -8.06
N LEU A 242 -8.31 27.84 -7.95
CA LEU A 242 -7.84 27.02 -9.08
C LEU A 242 -8.92 26.12 -9.68
N GLY A 243 -10.19 26.22 -9.23
CA GLY A 243 -11.32 25.45 -9.75
C GLY A 243 -11.45 24.04 -9.20
N ALA A 244 -10.75 23.68 -8.12
CA ALA A 244 -10.89 22.36 -7.52
C ALA A 244 -12.17 22.26 -6.67
N ASP A 245 -12.98 21.24 -6.92
CA ASP A 245 -14.07 20.84 -6.04
C ASP A 245 -13.52 20.01 -4.87
N LEU A 246 -13.41 20.68 -3.71
CA LEU A 246 -12.83 20.07 -2.50
C LEU A 246 -13.65 18.88 -2.00
N ASN A 247 -14.98 18.97 -2.04
CA ASN A 247 -15.86 17.94 -1.52
C ASN A 247 -15.77 16.68 -2.39
N ARG A 248 -15.83 16.86 -3.69
CA ARG A 248 -15.66 15.77 -4.66
C ARG A 248 -14.27 15.14 -4.56
N THR A 249 -13.22 15.96 -4.46
CA THR A 249 -11.84 15.47 -4.33
C THR A 249 -11.66 14.66 -3.04
N ARG A 250 -12.19 15.13 -1.92
CA ARG A 250 -12.13 14.42 -0.64
C ARG A 250 -12.91 13.10 -0.69
N ALA A 251 -14.14 13.13 -1.22
CA ALA A 251 -14.98 11.93 -1.34
C ALA A 251 -14.34 10.87 -2.24
N LEU A 252 -13.83 11.27 -3.42
CA LEU A 252 -13.16 10.35 -4.34
C LEU A 252 -11.84 9.83 -3.77
N SER A 253 -11.10 10.63 -3.00
CA SER A 253 -9.87 10.19 -2.33
C SER A 253 -10.16 9.13 -1.27
N MET A 254 -11.19 9.35 -0.45
CA MET A 254 -11.63 8.34 0.53
C MET A 254 -12.10 7.06 -0.15
N ALA A 255 -12.94 7.19 -1.19
CA ALA A 255 -13.43 6.03 -1.96
C ALA A 255 -12.27 5.24 -2.59
N ALA A 256 -11.34 5.92 -3.27
CA ALA A 256 -10.17 5.28 -3.87
C ALA A 256 -9.31 4.55 -2.83
N ALA A 257 -9.01 5.20 -1.70
CA ALA A 257 -8.22 4.60 -0.63
C ALA A 257 -8.94 3.39 0.00
N THR A 258 -10.27 3.50 0.22
CA THR A 258 -11.08 2.40 0.76
C THR A 258 -11.13 1.21 -0.21
N VAL A 259 -11.35 1.46 -1.50
CA VAL A 259 -11.40 0.41 -2.52
C VAL A 259 -10.05 -0.28 -2.65
N LEU A 260 -8.95 0.47 -2.77
CA LEU A 260 -7.60 -0.07 -2.91
C LEU A 260 -7.17 -0.87 -1.68
N CYS A 261 -7.29 -0.28 -0.49
CA CYS A 261 -6.91 -0.94 0.76
C CYS A 261 -7.85 -2.11 1.07
N GLY A 262 -9.16 -1.94 0.87
CA GLY A 262 -10.17 -2.97 1.11
C GLY A 262 -9.97 -4.19 0.20
N ALA A 263 -9.71 -3.98 -1.09
CA ALA A 263 -9.43 -5.07 -2.03
C ALA A 263 -8.11 -5.78 -1.72
N ALA A 264 -7.03 -5.04 -1.38
CA ALA A 264 -5.78 -5.64 -0.95
C ALA A 264 -5.95 -6.45 0.34
N THR A 265 -6.64 -5.90 1.35
CA THR A 265 -6.91 -6.58 2.62
C THR A 265 -7.80 -7.82 2.43
N ALA A 266 -8.80 -7.75 1.55
CA ALA A 266 -9.66 -8.87 1.22
C ALA A 266 -8.88 -10.04 0.62
N ALA A 267 -7.89 -9.76 -0.24
CA ALA A 267 -7.09 -10.76 -0.93
C ALA A 267 -5.97 -11.37 -0.06
N CYS A 268 -5.30 -10.58 0.75
CA CYS A 268 -4.09 -11.02 1.48
C CYS A 268 -4.14 -10.79 3.00
N GLY A 269 -5.29 -10.39 3.55
CA GLY A 269 -5.39 -9.95 4.93
C GLY A 269 -4.78 -8.55 5.16
N PRO A 270 -4.87 -8.02 6.38
CA PRO A 270 -4.35 -6.70 6.71
C PRO A 270 -2.82 -6.66 6.68
N ILE A 271 -2.24 -5.84 5.82
CA ILE A 271 -0.80 -5.57 5.76
C ILE A 271 -0.57 -4.10 6.14
N VAL A 272 0.28 -3.88 7.12
CA VAL A 272 0.56 -2.55 7.68
C VAL A 272 1.90 -2.00 7.18
N PHE A 273 2.11 -0.68 7.35
CA PHE A 273 3.34 0.06 7.06
C PHE A 273 3.68 0.26 5.58
N VAL A 274 3.24 -0.57 4.64
CA VAL A 274 3.57 -0.40 3.22
C VAL A 274 3.06 0.96 2.71
N GLY A 275 1.77 1.25 2.93
CA GLY A 275 1.15 2.52 2.56
C GLY A 275 1.64 3.73 3.35
N LEU A 276 2.20 3.51 4.55
CA LEU A 276 2.78 4.56 5.36
C LEU A 276 4.20 4.91 4.90
N MET A 277 5.06 3.90 4.82
CA MET A 277 6.50 4.08 4.66
C MET A 277 6.88 4.48 3.23
N VAL A 278 6.38 3.77 2.22
CA VAL A 278 6.84 3.97 0.84
C VAL A 278 6.52 5.37 0.31
N PRO A 279 5.28 5.91 0.39
CA PRO A 279 5.02 7.27 -0.08
C PRO A 279 5.81 8.33 0.67
N HIS A 280 6.09 8.10 1.96
CA HIS A 280 6.93 8.99 2.76
C HIS A 280 8.38 9.01 2.26
N VAL A 281 8.98 7.84 2.02
CA VAL A 281 10.33 7.72 1.45
C VAL A 281 10.38 8.33 0.06
N VAL A 282 9.41 8.05 -0.80
CA VAL A 282 9.32 8.62 -2.15
C VAL A 282 9.32 10.15 -2.09
N ARG A 283 8.52 10.74 -1.20
CA ARG A 283 8.44 12.19 -1.03
C ARG A 283 9.78 12.84 -0.69
N SER A 284 10.69 12.13 0.00
CA SER A 284 11.98 12.67 0.41
C SER A 284 12.91 12.97 -0.76
N PHE A 285 12.78 12.28 -1.90
CA PHE A 285 13.62 12.48 -3.08
C PHE A 285 12.85 13.03 -4.30
N THR A 286 11.54 12.77 -4.42
CA THR A 286 10.75 13.34 -5.52
C THR A 286 10.20 14.72 -5.19
N GLY A 287 10.14 15.11 -3.90
CA GLY A 287 9.42 16.28 -3.42
C GLY A 287 7.92 16.02 -3.27
N PRO A 288 7.11 17.07 -3.02
CA PRO A 288 5.71 16.94 -2.65
C PRO A 288 4.74 16.68 -3.81
N ASP A 289 5.20 16.68 -5.06
CA ASP A 289 4.34 16.56 -6.25
C ASP A 289 3.79 15.14 -6.42
N LEU A 290 2.49 14.98 -6.25
CA LEU A 290 1.79 13.69 -6.37
C LEU A 290 1.87 13.08 -7.77
N ARG A 291 2.13 13.85 -8.81
CA ARG A 291 2.35 13.32 -10.16
C ARG A 291 3.61 12.45 -10.25
N TRP A 292 4.51 12.58 -9.28
CA TRP A 292 5.68 11.73 -9.12
C TRP A 292 5.52 10.74 -7.97
N ILE A 293 4.91 11.16 -6.85
CA ILE A 293 4.73 10.30 -5.69
C ILE A 293 3.88 9.07 -6.03
N LEU A 294 2.75 9.25 -6.74
CA LEU A 294 1.85 8.14 -7.05
C LEU A 294 2.50 7.07 -7.95
N PRO A 295 3.13 7.40 -9.10
CA PRO A 295 3.83 6.40 -9.90
C PRO A 295 4.95 5.68 -9.14
N TYR A 296 5.77 6.43 -8.38
CA TYR A 296 6.81 5.81 -7.58
C TYR A 296 6.26 4.90 -6.48
N ALA A 297 5.19 5.30 -5.80
CA ALA A 297 4.52 4.48 -4.79
C ALA A 297 3.96 3.20 -5.41
N THR A 298 3.38 3.28 -6.62
CA THR A 298 2.89 2.10 -7.36
C THR A 298 3.98 1.08 -7.64
N VAL A 299 5.22 1.54 -7.87
CA VAL A 299 6.36 0.67 -8.20
C VAL A 299 7.12 0.20 -6.95
N LEU A 300 7.42 1.11 -6.02
CA LEU A 300 8.26 0.80 -4.87
C LEU A 300 7.53 0.07 -3.74
N SER A 301 6.20 0.19 -3.64
CA SER A 301 5.45 -0.56 -2.63
C SER A 301 5.43 -2.07 -2.89
N PRO A 302 5.23 -2.55 -4.13
CA PRO A 302 5.46 -3.96 -4.44
C PRO A 302 6.90 -4.42 -4.20
N VAL A 303 7.92 -3.58 -4.48
CA VAL A 303 9.33 -3.93 -4.17
C VAL A 303 9.50 -4.22 -2.69
N LEU A 304 8.96 -3.36 -1.83
CA LEU A 304 9.00 -3.58 -0.38
C LEU A 304 8.23 -4.83 0.03
N LEU A 305 7.00 -5.01 -0.48
CA LEU A 305 6.12 -6.11 -0.09
C LEU A 305 6.68 -7.46 -0.54
N LEU A 306 7.08 -7.59 -1.80
CA LEU A 306 7.69 -8.82 -2.32
C LEU A 306 9.06 -9.10 -1.70
N GLY A 307 9.88 -8.06 -1.47
CA GLY A 307 11.14 -8.20 -0.75
C GLY A 307 10.95 -8.72 0.67
N ALA A 308 9.97 -8.19 1.41
CA ALA A 308 9.60 -8.67 2.73
C ALA A 308 9.09 -10.12 2.69
N ASP A 309 8.32 -10.48 1.68
CA ASP A 309 7.82 -11.84 1.48
C ASP A 309 8.95 -12.84 1.20
N VAL A 310 9.90 -12.49 0.33
CA VAL A 310 11.09 -13.31 0.06
C VAL A 310 11.92 -13.51 1.33
N ILE A 311 12.15 -12.44 2.09
CA ILE A 311 12.87 -12.51 3.38
C ILE A 311 12.14 -13.45 4.33
N GLY A 312 10.81 -13.33 4.48
CA GLY A 312 10.00 -14.18 5.35
C GLY A 312 10.09 -15.67 5.01
N ARG A 313 10.14 -15.98 3.70
CA ARG A 313 10.32 -17.37 3.20
C ARG A 313 11.73 -17.92 3.43
N MET A 314 12.74 -17.07 3.47
CA MET A 314 14.14 -17.49 3.68
C MET A 314 14.48 -17.67 5.15
N VAL A 315 14.06 -16.76 6.01
CA VAL A 315 14.49 -16.69 7.42
C VAL A 315 13.88 -17.83 8.25
N ALA A 316 12.69 -18.29 7.91
CA ALA A 316 11.96 -19.28 8.72
C ALA A 316 11.97 -20.70 8.13
N ARG A 317 12.80 -21.01 7.14
CA ARG A 317 12.86 -22.33 6.50
C ARG A 317 12.95 -23.48 7.51
N PRO A 318 12.20 -24.58 7.34
CA PRO A 318 11.30 -24.92 6.24
C PRO A 318 9.90 -24.28 6.34
N ALA A 319 9.56 -23.60 7.43
CA ALA A 319 8.35 -22.81 7.57
C ALA A 319 8.46 -21.46 6.83
N GLU A 320 7.38 -20.70 6.84
CA GLU A 320 7.35 -19.36 6.26
C GLU A 320 6.85 -18.34 7.29
N LEU A 321 7.54 -17.20 7.41
CA LEU A 321 7.02 -16.03 8.11
C LEU A 321 6.07 -15.27 7.17
N GLN A 322 4.90 -14.95 7.69
CA GLN A 322 3.93 -14.17 6.94
C GLN A 322 4.45 -12.76 6.68
N VAL A 323 4.19 -12.25 5.49
CA VAL A 323 4.72 -10.96 5.02
C VAL A 323 4.33 -9.80 5.93
N GLY A 324 3.13 -9.84 6.55
CA GLY A 324 2.68 -8.81 7.49
C GLY A 324 3.57 -8.69 8.74
N ILE A 325 4.14 -9.80 9.24
CA ILE A 325 5.13 -9.78 10.33
C ILE A 325 6.40 -9.07 9.88
N VAL A 326 6.91 -9.44 8.71
CA VAL A 326 8.17 -8.87 8.19
C VAL A 326 8.01 -7.37 7.90
N THR A 327 6.89 -6.95 7.29
CA THR A 327 6.62 -5.54 7.04
C THR A 327 6.46 -4.74 8.35
N ALA A 328 5.89 -5.34 9.41
CA ALA A 328 5.80 -4.70 10.72
C ALA A 328 7.17 -4.55 11.39
N ILE A 329 8.03 -5.57 11.32
CA ILE A 329 9.40 -5.54 11.85
C ILE A 329 10.25 -4.49 11.13
N LEU A 330 10.12 -4.37 9.81
CA LEU A 330 10.84 -3.36 9.02
C LEU A 330 10.24 -1.97 9.20
N GLY A 331 8.92 -1.88 9.21
CA GLY A 331 8.20 -0.60 9.25
C GLY A 331 8.25 0.11 10.60
N GLY A 332 8.18 -0.64 11.70
CA GLY A 332 8.18 -0.08 13.06
C GLY A 332 9.41 0.79 13.36
N PRO A 333 10.64 0.29 13.20
CA PRO A 333 11.86 1.09 13.40
C PRO A 333 11.95 2.29 12.46
N VAL A 334 11.59 2.12 11.18
CA VAL A 334 11.58 3.22 10.21
C VAL A 334 10.57 4.31 10.63
N PHE A 335 9.40 3.92 11.08
CA PHE A 335 8.39 4.85 11.59
C PHE A 335 8.88 5.63 12.81
N ILE A 336 9.47 4.94 13.80
CA ILE A 336 10.05 5.58 14.99
C ILE A 336 11.15 6.58 14.60
N PHE A 337 12.04 6.20 13.68
CA PHE A 337 13.09 7.09 13.17
C PHE A 337 12.52 8.35 12.51
N LEU A 338 11.50 8.20 11.66
CA LEU A 338 10.85 9.31 10.96
C LEU A 338 10.16 10.28 11.92
N VAL A 339 9.48 9.76 12.94
CA VAL A 339 8.81 10.59 13.97
C VAL A 339 9.83 11.37 14.81
N ARG A 340 10.92 10.72 15.20
CA ARG A 340 11.98 11.37 15.99
C ARG A 340 12.68 12.49 15.22
N ARG A 341 12.99 12.30 13.94
CA ARG A 341 13.64 13.30 13.10
C ARG A 341 12.82 14.59 12.92
N ARG A 342 11.48 14.53 12.98
CA ARG A 342 10.61 15.70 12.90
C ARG A 342 10.63 16.55 14.17
N ARG A 343 10.77 15.95 15.36
CA ARG A 343 10.84 16.69 16.61
C ARG A 343 12.09 17.58 16.70
N THR A 344 13.20 17.17 16.08
CA THR A 344 14.45 17.97 16.03
C THR A 344 14.42 19.11 15.03
N ALA A 345 13.50 19.13 14.06
CA ALA A 345 13.37 20.21 13.06
C ALA A 345 12.36 21.31 13.47
N GLN A 346 11.68 21.15 14.62
CA GLN A 346 10.74 22.13 15.18
C GLN A 346 11.28 22.83 16.46
N LEU A 347 12.50 22.48 16.91
CA LEU A 347 13.27 23.17 17.96
C LEU A 347 14.38 24.00 17.33
#